data_9292360a2933a5baca4dc448e17763db
#
_entry.id   9292360a2933a5baca4dc448e17763db
#
_cell.length_a   1.000
_cell.length_b   1.000
_cell.length_c   1.000
_cell.angle_alpha   90.00
_cell.angle_beta   90.00
_cell.angle_gamma   90.00
#
_symmetry.space_group_name_H-M   'P 1'
#
loop_
_entity.id
_entity.type
_entity.pdbx_description
1 polymer ?
#
loop_
_entity_poly.entity_id
_entity_poly.type
_entity_poly.pdbx_seq_one_letter_code
_entity_poly.pdbx_strand_id
1 'polypeptide(L)'
;MIKRIGKIVLIIILGSLVFITGKFLLVWKSVEIDHSLSQKPIFKAFNQQKQATLWSQKGEDSKTNDFKITSDSTSFEYYSCYINRNPTLNITFSVGDGFSGGGYQIDILQNRYKVSPYSYTDNIKPFDFLNTGEYYKVLDSKVVLDKESYQKGDSIFGYTELKIQEGYGPRKYIAEGKGYFKGKVN
;
A
#
# COMPACT_ATOMS: atom_id res chain seq x y z
N MET A 1 10.60 47.92 -12.13
CA MET A 1 10.80 46.58 -12.69
C MET A 1 10.81 45.49 -11.59
N ILE A 2 11.61 45.61 -10.56
CA ILE A 2 11.74 44.63 -9.43
C ILE A 2 10.39 44.27 -8.77
N LYS A 3 9.54 45.27 -8.49
CA LYS A 3 8.20 45.02 -7.86
C LYS A 3 7.25 44.17 -8.72
N ARG A 4 7.35 44.25 -10.06
CA ARG A 4 6.55 43.42 -10.98
C ARG A 4 7.07 41.99 -11.03
N ILE A 5 8.39 41.80 -11.04
CA ILE A 5 9.02 40.48 -10.98
C ILE A 5 8.65 39.77 -9.69
N GLY A 6 8.71 40.47 -8.52
CA GLY A 6 8.31 39.90 -7.25
C GLY A 6 6.86 39.43 -7.21
N LYS A 7 5.92 40.16 -7.83
CA LYS A 7 4.52 39.74 -7.95
C LYS A 7 4.35 38.48 -8.80
N ILE A 8 5.07 38.38 -9.91
CA ILE A 8 5.02 37.22 -10.80
C ILE A 8 5.55 35.97 -10.07
N VAL A 9 6.70 36.11 -9.40
CA VAL A 9 7.29 35.01 -8.62
C VAL A 9 6.32 34.55 -7.52
N LEU A 10 5.70 35.48 -6.81
CA LEU A 10 4.71 35.13 -5.76
C LEU A 10 3.53 34.36 -6.33
N ILE A 11 2.98 34.78 -7.48
CA ILE A 11 1.86 34.09 -8.15
C ILE A 11 2.26 32.66 -8.55
N ILE A 12 3.48 32.47 -9.09
CA ILE A 12 3.97 31.14 -9.46
C ILE A 12 4.11 30.23 -8.23
N ILE A 13 4.65 30.76 -7.12
CA ILE A 13 4.80 30.00 -5.86
C ILE A 13 3.42 29.60 -5.32
N LEU A 14 2.47 30.53 -5.26
CA LEU A 14 1.11 30.25 -4.79
C LEU A 14 0.40 29.25 -5.70
N GLY A 15 0.52 29.40 -7.01
CA GLY A 15 -0.05 28.45 -7.98
C GLY A 15 0.54 27.04 -7.84
N SER A 16 1.84 26.95 -7.68
CA SER A 16 2.53 25.67 -7.43
C SER A 16 2.09 25.04 -6.12
N LEU A 17 1.95 25.80 -5.05
CA LEU A 17 1.49 25.32 -3.76
C LEU A 17 0.06 24.75 -3.85
N VAL A 18 -0.85 25.49 -4.49
CA VAL A 18 -2.25 25.03 -4.70
C VAL A 18 -2.27 23.75 -5.54
N PHE A 19 -1.46 23.67 -6.59
CA PHE A 19 -1.37 22.49 -7.44
C PHE A 19 -0.86 21.26 -6.66
N ILE A 20 0.23 21.41 -5.89
CA ILE A 20 0.82 20.32 -5.09
C ILE A 20 -0.18 19.87 -4.02
N THR A 21 -0.81 20.81 -3.30
CA THR A 21 -1.82 20.50 -2.28
C THR A 21 -3.04 19.80 -2.89
N GLY A 22 -3.52 20.29 -4.03
CA GLY A 22 -4.62 19.67 -4.75
C GLY A 22 -4.31 18.24 -5.19
N LYS A 23 -3.13 18.00 -5.74
CA LYS A 23 -2.66 16.65 -6.11
C LYS A 23 -2.55 15.74 -4.88
N PHE A 24 -2.01 16.26 -3.77
CA PHE A 24 -1.95 15.51 -2.52
C PHE A 24 -3.34 15.08 -2.04
N LEU A 25 -4.28 16.01 -1.98
CA LEU A 25 -5.65 15.73 -1.52
C LEU A 25 -6.42 14.76 -2.42
N LEU A 26 -6.14 14.76 -3.73
CA LEU A 26 -6.77 13.84 -4.70
C LEU A 26 -6.23 12.41 -4.61
N VAL A 27 -4.95 12.25 -4.26
CA VAL A 27 -4.27 10.95 -4.24
C VAL A 27 -4.31 10.31 -2.86
N TRP A 28 -4.23 11.10 -1.80
CA TRP A 28 -4.19 10.64 -0.42
C TRP A 28 -5.58 10.70 0.21
N LYS A 29 -6.12 9.53 0.54
CA LYS A 29 -7.42 9.35 1.20
C LYS A 29 -7.26 9.42 2.72
N SER A 30 -8.34 9.68 3.44
CA SER A 30 -8.34 9.65 4.91
C SER A 30 -8.34 8.23 5.43
N VAL A 31 -7.55 7.97 6.46
CA VAL A 31 -7.60 6.74 7.25
C VAL A 31 -8.83 6.80 8.15
N GLU A 32 -9.58 5.70 8.25
CA GLU A 32 -10.61 5.54 9.28
C GLU A 32 -9.97 5.01 10.57
N ILE A 33 -10.40 5.49 11.71
CA ILE A 33 -9.93 5.01 13.02
C ILE A 33 -11.07 4.28 13.72
N ASP A 34 -10.77 3.02 14.10
CA ASP A 34 -11.66 2.17 14.89
C ASP A 34 -10.89 1.60 16.08
N HIS A 35 -11.02 2.25 17.24
CA HIS A 35 -10.35 1.83 18.48
C HIS A 35 -10.76 0.43 18.96
N SER A 36 -11.90 -0.09 18.50
CA SER A 36 -12.35 -1.44 18.81
C SER A 36 -11.69 -2.51 17.92
N LEU A 37 -11.02 -2.10 16.86
CA LEU A 37 -10.47 -3.00 15.85
C LEU A 37 -9.53 -4.06 16.44
N SER A 38 -8.66 -3.65 17.36
CA SER A 38 -7.70 -4.56 18.03
C SER A 38 -8.35 -5.68 18.86
N GLN A 39 -9.61 -5.51 19.23
CA GLN A 39 -10.37 -6.49 20.04
C GLN A 39 -11.01 -7.60 19.18
N LYS A 40 -10.98 -7.49 17.86
CA LYS A 40 -11.60 -8.48 16.97
C LYS A 40 -10.94 -9.86 17.12
N PRO A 41 -11.74 -10.95 17.21
CA PRO A 41 -11.22 -12.29 17.41
C PRO A 41 -10.21 -12.76 16.37
N ILE A 42 -10.30 -12.25 15.15
CA ILE A 42 -9.40 -12.61 14.03
C ILE A 42 -7.93 -12.37 14.37
N PHE A 43 -7.61 -11.33 15.14
CA PHE A 43 -6.23 -11.03 15.52
C PHE A 43 -5.59 -12.00 16.50
N LYS A 44 -6.39 -12.85 17.16
CA LYS A 44 -5.88 -13.96 17.98
C LYS A 44 -5.28 -15.08 17.12
N ALA A 45 -5.77 -15.22 15.89
CA ALA A 45 -5.26 -16.21 14.95
C ALA A 45 -3.98 -15.74 14.21
N PHE A 46 -3.60 -14.47 14.35
CA PHE A 46 -2.41 -13.93 13.70
C PHE A 46 -1.22 -14.02 14.66
N ASN A 47 -0.15 -14.63 14.18
CA ASN A 47 1.12 -14.70 14.89
C ASN A 47 1.86 -13.35 14.83
N GLN A 48 2.88 -13.20 15.69
CA GLN A 48 3.77 -12.06 15.58
C GLN A 48 4.59 -12.16 14.29
N GLN A 49 4.80 -11.01 13.64
CA GLN A 49 5.63 -10.92 12.46
C GLN A 49 7.02 -11.47 12.76
N LYS A 50 7.40 -12.56 12.11
CA LYS A 50 8.80 -12.96 11.94
C LYS A 50 9.32 -12.26 10.70
N GLN A 51 10.52 -11.71 10.77
CA GLN A 51 11.17 -11.14 9.61
C GLN A 51 11.36 -12.24 8.57
N ALA A 52 10.72 -12.12 7.42
CA ALA A 52 10.91 -13.06 6.34
C ALA A 52 12.38 -12.96 5.89
N THR A 53 13.09 -14.06 5.95
CA THR A 53 14.39 -14.19 5.30
C THR A 53 14.15 -14.59 3.85
N LEU A 54 15.07 -14.25 2.96
CA LEU A 54 15.06 -14.62 1.52
C LEU A 54 14.80 -16.12 1.27
N TRP A 55 14.95 -16.95 2.29
CA TRP A 55 14.83 -18.41 2.28
C TRP A 55 13.63 -18.92 3.10
N SER A 56 12.78 -18.03 3.62
CA SER A 56 11.60 -18.51 4.33
C SER A 56 10.60 -19.05 3.30
N GLN A 57 10.74 -20.35 3.04
CA GLN A 57 9.66 -21.10 2.44
C GLN A 57 8.40 -20.85 3.29
N LYS A 58 7.24 -20.88 2.61
CA LYS A 58 5.90 -20.84 3.16
C LYS A 58 5.83 -21.63 4.49
N GLY A 59 6.26 -20.98 5.56
CA GLY A 59 6.21 -21.54 6.90
C GLY A 59 4.85 -21.22 7.49
N GLU A 60 4.15 -22.22 7.95
CA GLU A 60 2.83 -22.11 8.57
C GLU A 60 2.79 -21.15 9.77
N ASP A 61 3.95 -20.74 10.26
CA ASP A 61 4.12 -20.07 11.55
C ASP A 61 4.06 -18.53 11.53
N SER A 62 3.76 -17.89 10.42
CA SER A 62 3.84 -16.42 10.33
C SER A 62 2.65 -15.75 9.66
N LYS A 63 1.45 -16.28 9.86
CA LYS A 63 0.25 -15.62 9.33
C LYS A 63 -0.01 -14.32 10.09
N THR A 64 0.34 -13.19 9.46
CA THR A 64 0.15 -11.86 10.03
C THR A 64 -1.04 -11.11 9.42
N ASN A 65 -1.67 -11.70 8.41
CA ASN A 65 -2.82 -11.14 7.72
C ASN A 65 -3.66 -12.23 7.07
N ASP A 66 -4.87 -11.87 6.68
CA ASP A 66 -5.77 -12.67 5.83
C ASP A 66 -6.16 -11.91 4.55
N PHE A 67 -5.33 -10.94 4.14
CA PHE A 67 -5.58 -10.16 2.96
C PHE A 67 -5.60 -11.03 1.71
N LYS A 68 -6.71 -10.99 1.00
CA LYS A 68 -6.97 -11.77 -0.19
C LYS A 68 -7.55 -10.88 -1.27
N ILE A 69 -7.03 -11.01 -2.48
CA ILE A 69 -7.53 -10.32 -3.65
C ILE A 69 -8.08 -11.34 -4.66
N THR A 70 -9.18 -11.02 -5.27
CA THR A 70 -9.83 -11.88 -6.26
C THR A 70 -10.04 -11.10 -7.54
N SER A 71 -9.65 -11.69 -8.65
CA SER A 71 -9.88 -11.17 -10.00
C SER A 71 -10.45 -12.28 -10.87
N ASP A 72 -11.63 -12.07 -11.45
CA ASP A 72 -12.35 -13.04 -12.27
C ASP A 72 -12.40 -14.45 -11.65
N SER A 73 -11.54 -15.37 -12.13
CA SER A 73 -11.48 -16.76 -11.65
C SER A 73 -10.28 -17.04 -10.73
N THR A 74 -9.41 -16.07 -10.51
CA THR A 74 -8.18 -16.24 -9.72
C THR A 74 -8.29 -15.52 -8.38
N SER A 75 -7.72 -16.15 -7.36
CA SER A 75 -7.67 -15.60 -6.02
C SER A 75 -6.27 -15.76 -5.45
N PHE A 76 -5.70 -14.65 -4.95
CA PHE A 76 -4.38 -14.63 -4.34
C PHE A 76 -4.47 -14.25 -2.87
N GLU A 77 -3.83 -15.04 -2.01
CA GLU A 77 -3.62 -14.73 -0.61
C GLU A 77 -2.21 -14.17 -0.44
N TYR A 78 -2.10 -13.06 0.28
CA TYR A 78 -0.82 -12.46 0.59
C TYR A 78 -0.32 -13.01 1.92
N TYR A 79 0.76 -13.78 1.89
CA TYR A 79 1.29 -14.44 3.07
C TYR A 79 2.26 -13.61 3.90
N SER A 80 2.69 -12.46 3.38
CA SER A 80 3.57 -11.54 4.10
C SER A 80 2.94 -10.17 4.25
N CYS A 81 3.01 -9.62 5.45
CA CYS A 81 2.67 -8.24 5.74
C CYS A 81 3.81 -7.61 6.53
N TYR A 82 4.47 -6.63 5.93
CA TYR A 82 5.58 -5.89 6.54
C TYR A 82 5.12 -4.50 6.92
N ILE A 83 5.56 -4.05 8.09
CA ILE A 83 5.23 -2.72 8.59
C ILE A 83 6.54 -2.01 8.95
N ASN A 84 6.78 -0.90 8.29
CA ASN A 84 7.98 -0.10 8.47
C ASN A 84 7.64 1.38 8.59
N ARG A 85 8.49 2.17 9.24
CA ARG A 85 8.32 3.61 9.39
C ARG A 85 9.60 4.34 8.98
N ASN A 86 9.63 4.84 7.74
CA ASN A 86 10.72 5.71 7.28
C ASN A 86 10.40 6.36 5.91
N PRO A 87 10.13 7.64 5.83
CA PRO A 87 9.64 8.60 6.84
C PRO A 87 8.15 8.41 7.13
N THR A 88 7.39 7.70 6.27
CA THR A 88 5.98 7.37 6.41
C THR A 88 5.83 6.00 7.08
N LEU A 89 4.68 5.76 7.70
CA LEU A 89 4.30 4.41 8.07
C LEU A 89 3.92 3.66 6.79
N ASN A 90 4.60 2.56 6.56
CA ASN A 90 4.46 1.76 5.34
C ASN A 90 3.98 0.36 5.69
N ILE A 91 2.87 -0.05 5.11
CA ILE A 91 2.30 -1.39 5.25
C ILE A 91 2.35 -2.05 3.89
N THR A 92 3.07 -3.15 3.78
CA THR A 92 3.30 -3.83 2.51
C THR A 92 2.77 -5.26 2.57
N PHE A 93 1.80 -5.57 1.73
CA PHE A 93 1.36 -6.94 1.46
C PHE A 93 2.16 -7.50 0.30
N SER A 94 2.78 -8.65 0.51
CA SER A 94 3.74 -9.23 -0.44
C SER A 94 3.44 -10.69 -0.74
N VAL A 95 3.64 -11.06 -1.98
CA VAL A 95 3.69 -12.42 -2.48
C VAL A 95 4.86 -12.54 -3.45
N GLY A 96 5.61 -13.63 -3.38
CA GLY A 96 6.77 -13.85 -4.26
C GLY A 96 7.64 -14.99 -3.78
N ASP A 97 8.57 -15.39 -4.62
CA ASP A 97 9.52 -16.49 -4.40
C ASP A 97 10.95 -16.01 -4.10
N GLY A 98 11.14 -14.70 -4.02
CA GLY A 98 12.44 -14.05 -3.85
C GLY A 98 13.09 -13.61 -5.16
N PHE A 99 12.73 -14.20 -6.30
CA PHE A 99 13.20 -13.83 -7.64
C PHE A 99 12.17 -12.95 -8.36
N SER A 100 10.91 -13.24 -8.16
CA SER A 100 9.80 -12.46 -8.68
C SER A 100 8.68 -12.37 -7.65
N GLY A 101 7.90 -11.31 -7.76
CA GLY A 101 6.78 -11.10 -6.86
C GLY A 101 6.17 -9.73 -7.02
N GLY A 102 5.27 -9.42 -6.11
CA GLY A 102 4.60 -8.15 -6.10
C GLY A 102 3.64 -8.02 -4.93
N GLY A 103 2.85 -6.99 -4.98
CA GLY A 103 1.87 -6.74 -3.94
C GLY A 103 1.38 -5.31 -3.91
N TYR A 104 0.94 -4.92 -2.73
CA TYR A 104 0.39 -3.59 -2.49
C TYR A 104 1.06 -2.96 -1.29
N GLN A 105 1.48 -1.72 -1.48
CA GLN A 105 2.07 -0.89 -0.45
C GLN A 105 1.08 0.20 -0.07
N ILE A 106 0.82 0.35 1.20
CA ILE A 106 0.01 1.40 1.79
C ILE A 106 0.94 2.33 2.55
N ASP A 107 1.13 3.53 2.01
CA ASP A 107 1.88 4.60 2.67
C ASP A 107 0.91 5.42 3.52
N ILE A 108 1.25 5.65 4.77
CA ILE A 108 0.45 6.45 5.69
C ILE A 108 1.28 7.64 6.17
N LEU A 109 0.73 8.83 5.94
CA LEU A 109 1.28 10.09 6.39
C LEU A 109 0.22 10.81 7.23
N GLN A 110 0.47 10.92 8.53
CA GLN A 110 -0.52 11.39 9.49
C GLN A 110 -1.79 10.52 9.43
N ASN A 111 -2.95 11.12 9.17
CA ASN A 111 -4.24 10.45 9.04
C ASN A 111 -4.65 10.20 7.58
N ARG A 112 -3.70 10.23 6.64
CA ARG A 112 -3.96 10.00 5.22
C ARG A 112 -3.13 8.84 4.71
N TYR A 113 -3.67 8.15 3.72
CA TYR A 113 -2.99 7.03 3.09
C TYR A 113 -3.04 7.10 1.56
N LYS A 114 -2.08 6.43 0.95
CA LYS A 114 -2.01 6.18 -0.48
C LYS A 114 -1.69 4.72 -0.70
N VAL A 115 -2.37 4.08 -1.63
CA VAL A 115 -2.08 2.70 -2.07
C VAL A 115 -1.29 2.74 -3.36
N SER A 116 -0.22 1.95 -3.42
CA SER A 116 0.62 1.78 -4.59
C SER A 116 0.84 0.28 -4.83
N PRO A 117 0.40 -0.27 -5.96
CA PRO A 117 0.80 -1.61 -6.37
C PRO A 117 2.28 -1.60 -6.80
N TYR A 118 2.97 -2.73 -6.61
CA TYR A 118 4.34 -2.91 -7.06
C TYR A 118 4.56 -4.33 -7.55
N SER A 119 5.51 -4.49 -8.46
CA SER A 119 6.03 -5.79 -8.89
C SER A 119 7.54 -5.73 -9.01
N TYR A 120 8.20 -6.86 -8.84
CA TYR A 120 9.63 -7.00 -9.05
C TYR A 120 9.94 -8.33 -9.73
N THR A 121 11.04 -8.39 -10.46
CA THR A 121 11.55 -9.60 -11.09
C THR A 121 13.04 -9.46 -11.35
N ASP A 122 13.78 -10.54 -11.14
CA ASP A 122 15.20 -10.64 -11.47
C ASP A 122 15.43 -10.88 -12.97
N ASN A 123 14.38 -11.20 -13.72
CA ASN A 123 14.49 -11.34 -15.16
C ASN A 123 14.75 -9.98 -15.81
N ILE A 124 15.73 -9.91 -16.69
CA ILE A 124 15.96 -8.74 -17.54
C ILE A 124 14.73 -8.60 -18.44
N LYS A 125 13.84 -7.67 -18.10
CA LYS A 125 12.78 -7.29 -19.02
C LYS A 125 13.44 -6.60 -20.22
N PRO A 126 13.20 -7.04 -21.46
CA PRO A 126 13.65 -6.29 -22.62
C PRO A 126 13.18 -4.85 -22.51
N PHE A 127 14.02 -3.92 -22.94
CA PHE A 127 13.67 -2.49 -22.99
C PHE A 127 12.48 -2.31 -23.93
N ASP A 128 11.30 -2.37 -23.39
CA ASP A 128 10.07 -2.16 -24.12
C ASP A 128 9.48 -0.80 -23.73
N PHE A 129 10.02 0.24 -24.32
CA PHE A 129 9.51 1.62 -24.16
C PHE A 129 8.09 1.81 -24.72
N LEU A 130 7.60 0.87 -25.52
CA LEU A 130 6.34 0.99 -26.23
C LEU A 130 5.25 0.07 -25.70
N ASN A 131 5.60 -0.95 -24.94
CA ASN A 131 4.68 -1.91 -24.34
C ASN A 131 4.86 -1.92 -22.83
N THR A 132 4.32 -0.94 -22.16
CA THR A 132 4.07 -1.02 -20.72
C THR A 132 3.04 -2.11 -20.49
N GLY A 133 3.48 -3.38 -20.51
CA GLY A 133 2.59 -4.54 -20.47
C GLY A 133 1.72 -4.57 -19.23
N GLU A 134 2.17 -3.97 -18.12
CA GLU A 134 1.46 -3.98 -16.86
C GLU A 134 0.89 -2.60 -16.55
N TYR A 135 -0.39 -2.58 -16.25
CA TYR A 135 -1.09 -1.36 -15.84
C TYR A 135 -1.88 -1.62 -14.56
N TYR A 136 -1.65 -0.77 -13.57
CA TYR A 136 -2.37 -0.81 -12.31
C TYR A 136 -2.99 0.54 -12.01
N LYS A 137 -4.29 0.54 -11.73
CA LYS A 137 -4.99 1.74 -11.28
C LYS A 137 -5.83 1.40 -10.06
N VAL A 138 -5.53 2.02 -8.94
CA VAL A 138 -6.40 1.95 -7.76
C VAL A 138 -7.68 2.72 -8.06
N LEU A 139 -8.80 2.01 -8.15
CA LEU A 139 -10.13 2.56 -8.40
C LEU A 139 -10.76 3.02 -7.11
N ASP A 140 -10.65 2.19 -6.08
CA ASP A 140 -11.13 2.48 -4.74
C ASP A 140 -10.27 1.79 -3.68
N SER A 141 -10.28 2.34 -2.49
CA SER A 141 -9.56 1.78 -1.36
C SER A 141 -10.13 2.29 -0.05
N LYS A 142 -10.04 1.46 0.98
CA LYS A 142 -10.37 1.77 2.36
C LYS A 142 -9.28 1.25 3.27
N VAL A 143 -8.86 2.04 4.25
CA VAL A 143 -7.91 1.64 5.28
C VAL A 143 -8.47 2.04 6.63
N VAL A 144 -8.56 1.07 7.54
CA VAL A 144 -9.00 1.25 8.91
C VAL A 144 -7.86 0.85 9.84
N LEU A 145 -7.55 1.68 10.82
CA LEU A 145 -6.51 1.42 11.81
C LEU A 145 -7.07 1.55 13.24
N ASP A 146 -6.41 0.92 14.20
CA ASP A 146 -6.80 0.98 15.60
C ASP A 146 -6.39 2.28 16.31
N LYS A 147 -5.43 3.05 15.75
CA LYS A 147 -4.90 4.30 16.32
C LYS A 147 -4.59 5.32 15.23
N GLU A 148 -4.56 6.59 15.63
CA GLU A 148 -4.19 7.72 14.74
C GLU A 148 -2.69 7.81 14.47
N SER A 149 -1.86 7.34 15.39
CA SER A 149 -0.40 7.42 15.29
C SER A 149 0.28 6.23 15.92
N TYR A 150 1.48 5.92 15.42
CA TYR A 150 2.29 4.79 15.86
C TYR A 150 3.74 5.22 16.02
N GLN A 151 4.41 4.62 17.00
CA GLN A 151 5.84 4.73 17.21
C GLN A 151 6.52 3.40 16.90
N LYS A 152 7.83 3.41 16.74
CA LYS A 152 8.63 2.19 16.60
C LYS A 152 8.38 1.25 17.79
N GLY A 153 8.10 -0.01 17.49
CA GLY A 153 7.77 -1.04 18.48
C GLY A 153 6.29 -1.17 18.81
N ASP A 154 5.44 -0.22 18.40
CA ASP A 154 3.99 -0.33 18.59
C ASP A 154 3.40 -1.51 17.80
N SER A 155 2.38 -2.13 18.38
CA SER A 155 1.52 -3.03 17.62
C SER A 155 0.53 -2.21 16.80
N ILE A 156 0.34 -2.62 15.55
CA ILE A 156 -0.66 -2.08 14.63
C ILE A 156 -1.67 -3.17 14.31
N PHE A 157 -2.95 -2.81 14.32
CA PHE A 157 -4.06 -3.63 13.88
C PHE A 157 -4.81 -2.86 12.82
N GLY A 158 -5.05 -3.50 11.69
CA GLY A 158 -5.66 -2.83 10.57
C GLY A 158 -6.59 -3.71 9.77
N TYR A 159 -7.38 -3.05 8.94
CA TYR A 159 -8.23 -3.65 7.92
C TYR A 159 -8.10 -2.84 6.65
N THR A 160 -8.06 -3.50 5.50
CA THR A 160 -8.02 -2.83 4.21
C THR A 160 -8.97 -3.46 3.21
N GLU A 161 -9.54 -2.61 2.35
CA GLU A 161 -10.26 -2.99 1.13
C GLU A 161 -9.61 -2.28 -0.04
N LEU A 162 -9.42 -3.00 -1.14
CA LEU A 162 -8.85 -2.47 -2.37
C LEU A 162 -9.70 -2.90 -3.56
N LYS A 163 -9.95 -1.95 -4.47
CA LYS A 163 -10.50 -2.21 -5.79
C LYS A 163 -9.54 -1.66 -6.83
N ILE A 164 -9.01 -2.54 -7.65
CA ILE A 164 -7.90 -2.24 -8.54
C ILE A 164 -8.28 -2.67 -9.95
N GLN A 165 -7.99 -1.82 -10.91
CA GLN A 165 -7.98 -2.20 -12.31
C GLN A 165 -6.55 -2.63 -12.66
N GLU A 166 -6.41 -3.89 -13.02
CA GLU A 166 -5.17 -4.46 -13.52
C GLU A 166 -5.28 -4.65 -15.02
N GLY A 167 -4.16 -4.60 -15.72
CA GLY A 167 -4.15 -4.82 -17.14
C GLY A 167 -2.81 -5.33 -17.64
N TYR A 168 -2.87 -6.19 -18.64
CA TYR A 168 -1.71 -6.64 -19.40
C TYR A 168 -2.04 -6.50 -20.89
N GLY A 169 -1.35 -5.59 -21.57
CA GLY A 169 -1.67 -5.24 -22.95
C GLY A 169 -3.11 -4.70 -23.09
N PRO A 170 -3.91 -5.25 -24.03
CA PRO A 170 -5.28 -4.78 -24.26
C PRO A 170 -6.30 -5.28 -23.22
N ARG A 171 -5.93 -6.25 -22.37
CA ARG A 171 -6.83 -6.85 -21.38
C ARG A 171 -6.81 -6.07 -20.09
N LYS A 172 -7.99 -5.81 -19.53
CA LYS A 172 -8.17 -5.16 -18.23
C LYS A 172 -9.08 -6.00 -17.36
N TYR A 173 -8.69 -6.15 -16.10
CA TYR A 173 -9.43 -6.90 -15.09
C TYR A 173 -9.72 -6.01 -13.91
N ILE A 174 -10.80 -6.28 -13.20
CA ILE A 174 -11.08 -5.69 -11.90
C ILE A 174 -10.72 -6.72 -10.84
N ALA A 175 -9.83 -6.34 -9.95
CA ALA A 175 -9.47 -7.11 -8.79
C ALA A 175 -10.01 -6.43 -7.53
N GLU A 176 -10.66 -7.20 -6.67
CA GLU A 176 -11.19 -6.72 -5.39
C GLU A 176 -10.56 -7.53 -4.26
N GLY A 177 -10.03 -6.83 -3.27
CA GLY A 177 -9.36 -7.46 -2.14
C GLY A 177 -9.77 -6.85 -0.84
N LYS A 178 -9.76 -7.67 0.22
CA LYS A 178 -9.97 -7.21 1.60
C LYS A 178 -9.29 -8.14 2.58
N GLY A 179 -8.97 -7.61 3.74
CA GLY A 179 -8.43 -8.41 4.82
C GLY A 179 -7.96 -7.59 6.01
N TYR A 180 -7.78 -8.30 7.11
CA TYR A 180 -7.19 -7.79 8.33
C TYR A 180 -5.68 -8.02 8.33
N PHE A 181 -4.97 -7.19 9.07
CA PHE A 181 -3.53 -7.35 9.26
C PHE A 181 -3.10 -6.89 10.65
N LYS A 182 -2.04 -7.50 11.13
CA LYS A 182 -1.41 -7.20 12.42
C LYS A 182 0.10 -7.24 12.27
N GLY A 183 0.79 -6.36 12.96
CA GLY A 183 2.25 -6.38 12.98
C GLY A 183 2.83 -5.44 14.02
N LYS A 184 4.15 -5.33 14.01
CA LYS A 184 4.90 -4.33 14.78
C LYS A 184 5.52 -3.31 13.84
N VAL A 185 5.54 -2.08 14.27
CA VAL A 185 6.22 -0.98 13.58
C VAL A 185 7.72 -1.10 13.82
N ASN A 186 8.50 -1.29 12.77
CA ASN A 186 9.96 -1.43 12.81
C ASN A 186 10.68 -0.08 12.65
#